data_e9196bd2a65ab17fadd2609c2fde6faf
#
_entry.id   e9196bd2a65ab17fadd2609c2fde6faf
#
_cell.length_a   1.000
_cell.length_b   1.000
_cell.length_c   1.000
_cell.angle_alpha   90.00
_cell.angle_beta   90.00
_cell.angle_gamma   90.00
#
_symmetry.space_group_name_H-M   'P 1'
#
loop_
_entity.id
_entity.type
_entity.pdbx_description
1 polymer ?
#
loop_
_entity_poly.entity_id
_entity_poly.type
_entity_poly.pdbx_seq_one_letter_code
_entity_poly.pdbx_strand_id
1 'polypeptide(L)'
;MSFELGKVKTVAIRERMLSILQQIEATLAEQVAANLGLKVPTKPQQLNFSVPADGNPKDFEPVHKEPSVKKSPALSMENTIKDNISTRKIAFLLADGVDVSSVTDMKKSLESAGAVIEIIAPKLGHIGTGNKKIQIDESLLTAASVFYDAVFVPAGKSSIEMLAQQPEAIHFLNEAYKHCKAIAIADEHDNALIKNSYIATAQKSDGTKDNALLIGNTKEITKNFITAIAQHRNWDREKARKVPA
;
A
#
# COMPACT_ATOMS: atom_id res chain seq x y z
N MET A 1 -0.46 -7.97 -12.31
CA MET A 1 -0.79 -8.77 -13.51
C MET A 1 -2.18 -8.43 -14.04
N SER A 2 -3.27 -8.64 -13.32
CA SER A 2 -4.65 -8.41 -13.81
C SER A 2 -4.87 -7.00 -14.34
N PHE A 3 -4.36 -5.97 -13.67
CA PHE A 3 -4.46 -4.58 -14.11
C PHE A 3 -3.83 -4.34 -15.49
N GLU A 4 -2.60 -4.82 -15.73
CA GLU A 4 -1.93 -4.62 -17.00
C GLU A 4 -2.56 -5.47 -18.14
N LEU A 5 -2.90 -6.71 -17.83
CA LEU A 5 -3.59 -7.56 -18.81
C LEU A 5 -5.00 -7.06 -19.12
N GLY A 6 -5.65 -6.38 -18.19
CA GLY A 6 -6.95 -5.73 -18.42
C GLY A 6 -6.92 -4.66 -19.51
N LYS A 7 -5.76 -4.00 -19.73
CA LYS A 7 -5.57 -3.01 -20.79
C LYS A 7 -5.41 -3.64 -22.18
N VAL A 8 -5.06 -4.91 -22.26
CA VAL A 8 -4.87 -5.63 -23.53
C VAL A 8 -6.25 -5.96 -24.12
N LYS A 9 -6.59 -5.42 -25.28
CA LYS A 9 -7.90 -5.62 -25.92
C LYS A 9 -8.06 -7.00 -26.54
N THR A 10 -6.98 -7.61 -27.02
CA THR A 10 -6.99 -8.89 -27.74
C THR A 10 -7.06 -10.05 -26.75
N VAL A 11 -8.17 -10.77 -26.73
CA VAL A 11 -8.42 -11.90 -25.81
C VAL A 11 -7.37 -13.00 -25.96
N ALA A 12 -6.99 -13.37 -27.18
CA ALA A 12 -5.98 -14.40 -27.44
C ALA A 12 -4.61 -14.11 -26.78
N ILE A 13 -4.25 -12.83 -26.61
CA ILE A 13 -3.01 -12.46 -25.90
C ILE A 13 -3.16 -12.70 -24.40
N ARG A 14 -4.33 -12.37 -23.82
CA ARG A 14 -4.62 -12.64 -22.41
C ARG A 14 -4.60 -14.14 -22.11
N GLU A 15 -5.24 -14.95 -22.96
CA GLU A 15 -5.26 -16.42 -22.82
C GLU A 15 -3.87 -17.03 -22.93
N ARG A 16 -3.03 -16.55 -23.84
CA ARG A 16 -1.63 -16.99 -23.95
C ARG A 16 -0.85 -16.66 -22.68
N MET A 17 -1.04 -15.47 -22.13
CA MET A 17 -0.40 -15.10 -20.86
C MET A 17 -0.87 -15.99 -19.71
N LEU A 18 -2.18 -16.33 -19.65
CA LEU A 18 -2.69 -17.27 -18.66
C LEU A 18 -2.07 -18.67 -18.78
N SER A 19 -1.81 -19.13 -20.01
CA SER A 19 -1.10 -20.39 -20.25
C SER A 19 0.35 -20.35 -19.73
N ILE A 20 1.02 -19.20 -19.86
CA ILE A 20 2.37 -19.01 -19.28
C ILE A 20 2.31 -19.01 -17.75
N LEU A 21 1.37 -18.25 -17.18
CA LEU A 21 1.20 -18.18 -15.73
C LEU A 21 0.87 -19.55 -15.12
N GLN A 22 0.07 -20.36 -15.81
CA GLN A 22 -0.26 -21.72 -15.36
C GLN A 22 0.98 -22.62 -15.22
N GLN A 23 1.99 -22.43 -16.04
CA GLN A 23 3.25 -23.17 -15.95
C GLN A 23 4.16 -22.69 -14.80
N ILE A 24 3.91 -21.47 -14.31
CA ILE A 24 4.66 -20.89 -13.20
C ILE A 24 3.98 -21.23 -11.87
N GLU A 25 2.69 -20.90 -11.76
CA GLU A 25 1.89 -21.11 -10.56
C GLU A 25 0.39 -21.18 -10.96
N ALA A 26 -0.23 -22.34 -10.78
CA ALA A 26 -1.61 -22.58 -11.21
C ALA A 26 -2.62 -21.67 -10.49
N THR A 27 -2.47 -21.48 -9.18
CA THR A 27 -3.37 -20.63 -8.39
C THR A 27 -3.29 -19.16 -8.80
N LEU A 28 -2.12 -18.67 -9.18
CA LEU A 28 -1.94 -17.33 -9.74
C LEU A 28 -2.68 -17.19 -11.08
N ALA A 29 -2.56 -18.19 -11.97
CA ALA A 29 -3.25 -18.16 -13.25
C ALA A 29 -4.78 -18.12 -13.07
N GLU A 30 -5.33 -18.91 -12.14
CA GLU A 30 -6.76 -18.91 -11.81
C GLU A 30 -7.26 -17.57 -11.29
N GLN A 31 -6.52 -16.95 -10.36
CA GLN A 31 -6.88 -15.64 -9.81
C GLN A 31 -6.83 -14.54 -10.87
N VAL A 32 -5.81 -14.54 -11.72
CA VAL A 32 -5.70 -13.57 -12.83
C VAL A 32 -6.80 -13.80 -13.85
N ALA A 33 -7.11 -15.04 -14.21
CA ALA A 33 -8.19 -15.38 -15.12
C ALA A 33 -9.56 -14.91 -14.61
N ALA A 34 -9.85 -15.16 -13.32
CA ALA A 34 -11.08 -14.69 -12.69
C ALA A 34 -11.23 -13.16 -12.76
N ASN A 35 -10.16 -12.42 -12.49
CA ASN A 35 -10.15 -10.95 -12.55
C ASN A 35 -10.32 -10.42 -14.00
N LEU A 36 -9.95 -11.21 -15.01
CA LEU A 36 -10.09 -10.86 -16.42
C LEU A 36 -11.40 -11.35 -17.03
N GLY A 37 -12.26 -12.06 -16.29
CA GLY A 37 -13.46 -12.69 -16.78
C GLY A 37 -13.18 -13.84 -17.77
N LEU A 38 -12.02 -14.50 -17.64
CA LEU A 38 -11.55 -15.58 -18.50
C LEU A 38 -11.41 -16.89 -17.72
N LYS A 39 -11.22 -17.99 -18.46
CA LYS A 39 -10.82 -19.28 -17.88
C LYS A 39 -9.37 -19.57 -18.27
N VAL A 40 -8.66 -20.25 -17.37
CA VAL A 40 -7.33 -20.76 -17.71
C VAL A 40 -7.46 -21.80 -18.82
N PRO A 41 -6.70 -21.72 -19.92
CA PRO A 41 -6.77 -22.70 -21.01
C PRO A 41 -6.44 -24.12 -20.52
N THR A 42 -7.29 -25.08 -20.85
CA THR A 42 -7.12 -26.50 -20.43
C THR A 42 -6.05 -27.23 -21.24
N LYS A 43 -5.74 -26.74 -22.44
CA LYS A 43 -4.70 -27.30 -23.30
C LYS A 43 -3.53 -26.33 -23.35
N PRO A 44 -2.29 -26.81 -23.22
CA PRO A 44 -1.12 -25.99 -23.41
C PRO A 44 -1.17 -25.33 -24.80
N GLN A 45 -1.05 -24.01 -24.84
CA GLN A 45 -0.90 -23.28 -26.09
C GLN A 45 0.59 -23.18 -26.42
N GLN A 46 0.91 -23.12 -27.70
CA GLN A 46 2.25 -22.81 -28.13
C GLN A 46 2.64 -21.44 -27.58
N LEU A 47 3.77 -21.36 -26.87
CA LEU A 47 4.26 -20.14 -26.22
C LEU A 47 5.24 -19.38 -27.08
N ASN A 48 6.10 -20.09 -27.79
CA ASN A 48 7.08 -19.49 -28.69
C ASN A 48 6.57 -19.50 -30.14
N PHE A 49 6.45 -18.30 -30.71
CA PHE A 49 6.07 -18.11 -32.13
C PHE A 49 7.26 -17.62 -32.99
N SER A 50 8.42 -17.45 -32.38
CA SER A 50 9.67 -17.08 -33.08
C SER A 50 10.42 -18.35 -33.49
N VAL A 51 9.84 -19.06 -34.46
CA VAL A 51 10.39 -20.32 -34.98
C VAL A 51 10.79 -20.11 -36.44
N PRO A 52 11.98 -20.60 -36.89
CA PRO A 52 12.33 -20.58 -38.30
C PRO A 52 11.29 -21.26 -39.18
N ALA A 53 11.17 -20.81 -40.42
CA ALA A 53 10.17 -21.34 -41.35
C ALA A 53 10.28 -22.85 -41.62
N ASP A 54 11.50 -23.38 -41.49
CA ASP A 54 11.85 -24.80 -41.64
C ASP A 54 12.00 -25.55 -40.30
N GLY A 55 11.79 -24.85 -39.19
CA GLY A 55 11.90 -25.39 -37.83
C GLY A 55 10.64 -26.07 -37.35
N ASN A 56 10.80 -27.11 -36.52
CA ASN A 56 9.65 -27.69 -35.82
C ASN A 56 9.32 -26.84 -34.56
N PRO A 57 8.14 -26.23 -34.45
CA PRO A 57 7.78 -25.38 -33.29
C PRO A 57 7.99 -26.04 -31.94
N LYS A 58 7.83 -27.36 -31.85
CA LYS A 58 7.98 -28.10 -30.58
C LYS A 58 9.41 -28.06 -30.03
N ASP A 59 10.40 -27.93 -30.90
CA ASP A 59 11.82 -27.91 -30.48
C ASP A 59 12.20 -26.56 -29.84
N PHE A 60 11.35 -25.55 -30.04
CA PHE A 60 11.56 -24.17 -29.55
C PHE A 60 10.64 -23.82 -28.36
N GLU A 61 9.76 -24.72 -27.94
CA GLU A 61 8.94 -24.50 -26.75
C GLU A 61 9.77 -24.62 -25.48
N PRO A 62 9.46 -23.82 -24.44
CA PRO A 62 10.13 -23.92 -23.14
C PRO A 62 10.00 -25.33 -22.56
N VAL A 63 11.12 -25.90 -22.15
CA VAL A 63 11.09 -27.18 -21.43
C VAL A 63 10.64 -26.91 -20.00
N HIS A 64 9.48 -27.46 -19.63
CA HIS A 64 9.04 -27.40 -18.24
C HIS A 64 9.96 -28.27 -17.38
N LYS A 65 10.68 -27.63 -16.48
CA LYS A 65 11.49 -28.32 -15.47
C LYS A 65 10.90 -28.05 -14.10
N GLU A 66 10.66 -29.09 -13.33
CA GLU A 66 10.34 -28.95 -11.90
C GLU A 66 11.46 -28.14 -11.23
N PRO A 67 11.12 -27.02 -10.55
CA PRO A 67 12.12 -26.25 -9.86
C PRO A 67 12.72 -27.06 -8.71
N SER A 68 14.03 -27.03 -8.54
CA SER A 68 14.73 -27.67 -7.43
C SER A 68 14.32 -27.05 -6.07
N VAL A 69 13.92 -25.78 -6.10
CA VAL A 69 13.41 -25.06 -4.91
C VAL A 69 12.00 -24.60 -5.22
N LYS A 70 10.98 -25.24 -4.62
CA LYS A 70 9.56 -24.89 -4.79
C LYS A 70 9.16 -23.65 -4.01
N LYS A 71 9.78 -23.42 -2.85
CA LYS A 71 9.55 -22.23 -2.00
C LYS A 71 10.86 -21.77 -1.40
N SER A 72 11.09 -20.46 -1.36
CA SER A 72 12.25 -19.87 -0.69
C SER A 72 11.77 -18.86 0.35
N PRO A 73 11.70 -19.24 1.63
CA PRO A 73 11.32 -18.31 2.71
C PRO A 73 12.24 -17.11 2.79
N ALA A 74 13.52 -17.25 2.44
CA ALA A 74 14.49 -16.16 2.46
C ALA A 74 14.22 -15.07 1.42
N LEU A 75 13.53 -15.40 0.32
CA LEU A 75 13.19 -14.47 -0.75
C LEU A 75 11.73 -13.98 -0.65
N SER A 76 10.95 -14.49 0.29
CA SER A 76 9.57 -14.11 0.46
C SER A 76 9.45 -12.71 1.08
N MET A 77 8.69 -11.83 0.44
CA MET A 77 8.33 -10.52 0.98
C MET A 77 7.55 -10.62 2.31
N GLU A 78 6.88 -11.73 2.56
CA GLU A 78 6.19 -11.99 3.84
C GLU A 78 7.16 -12.24 5.00
N ASN A 79 8.38 -12.68 4.70
CA ASN A 79 9.42 -13.01 5.67
C ASN A 79 10.52 -11.95 5.79
N THR A 80 10.22 -10.70 5.43
CA THR A 80 11.15 -9.58 5.63
C THR A 80 11.40 -9.33 7.12
N ILE A 81 12.51 -8.66 7.43
CA ILE A 81 12.84 -8.21 8.80
C ILE A 81 11.70 -7.34 9.33
N LYS A 82 11.17 -7.70 10.50
CA LYS A 82 9.98 -7.09 11.13
C LYS A 82 10.25 -6.56 12.54
N ASP A 83 11.50 -6.33 12.89
CA ASP A 83 11.95 -5.95 14.23
C ASP A 83 12.32 -4.47 14.38
N ASN A 84 12.46 -3.74 13.27
CA ASN A 84 12.80 -2.34 13.27
C ASN A 84 12.15 -1.56 12.12
N ILE A 85 12.22 -0.22 12.22
CA ILE A 85 11.70 0.72 11.22
C ILE A 85 12.81 1.58 10.59
N SER A 86 14.05 1.14 10.73
CA SER A 86 15.20 1.88 10.19
C SER A 86 15.04 2.11 8.69
N THR A 87 15.31 3.33 8.25
CA THR A 87 15.17 3.82 6.87
C THR A 87 13.73 3.86 6.31
N ARG A 88 12.71 3.48 7.09
CA ARG A 88 11.32 3.60 6.65
C ARG A 88 10.93 5.07 6.50
N LYS A 89 10.29 5.40 5.39
CA LYS A 89 9.85 6.75 5.06
C LYS A 89 8.39 6.95 5.47
N ILE A 90 8.13 7.88 6.37
CA ILE A 90 6.80 8.10 6.97
C ILE A 90 6.28 9.48 6.54
N ALA A 91 5.09 9.48 5.95
CA ALA A 91 4.38 10.71 5.62
C ALA A 91 3.61 11.25 6.83
N PHE A 92 3.85 12.51 7.20
CA PHE A 92 3.01 13.24 8.16
C PHE A 92 2.07 14.16 7.39
N LEU A 93 0.77 13.85 7.38
CA LEU A 93 -0.23 14.69 6.72
C LEU A 93 -0.81 15.69 7.72
N LEU A 94 -0.61 16.97 7.48
CA LEU A 94 -1.11 18.01 8.38
C LEU A 94 -1.51 19.29 7.62
N ALA A 95 -2.28 20.12 8.28
CA ALA A 95 -2.73 21.42 7.78
C ALA A 95 -2.70 22.47 8.91
N ASP A 96 -3.12 23.69 8.61
CA ASP A 96 -3.21 24.73 9.62
C ASP A 96 -4.13 24.32 10.79
N GLY A 97 -3.72 24.68 12.01
CA GLY A 97 -4.40 24.26 13.23
C GLY A 97 -3.99 22.89 13.76
N VAL A 98 -2.89 22.32 13.25
CA VAL A 98 -2.29 21.10 13.79
C VAL A 98 -1.73 21.35 15.21
N ASP A 99 -1.84 20.33 16.07
CA ASP A 99 -1.15 20.34 17.35
C ASP A 99 0.34 20.03 17.15
N VAL A 100 1.16 21.06 17.36
CA VAL A 100 2.62 20.97 17.19
C VAL A 100 3.24 19.94 18.12
N SER A 101 2.70 19.73 19.32
CA SER A 101 3.21 18.72 20.26
C SER A 101 3.00 17.30 19.71
N SER A 102 1.85 17.04 19.10
CA SER A 102 1.58 15.76 18.43
C SER A 102 2.58 15.47 17.32
N VAL A 103 2.93 16.50 16.52
CA VAL A 103 3.95 16.37 15.45
C VAL A 103 5.33 16.07 16.05
N THR A 104 5.76 16.88 17.02
CA THR A 104 7.13 16.80 17.58
C THR A 104 7.35 15.51 18.36
N ASP A 105 6.38 15.07 19.16
CA ASP A 105 6.48 13.85 19.97
C ASP A 105 6.54 12.60 19.08
N MET A 106 5.66 12.50 18.08
CA MET A 106 5.68 11.36 17.15
C MET A 106 6.95 11.38 16.29
N LYS A 107 7.32 12.54 15.74
CA LYS A 107 8.54 12.70 14.94
C LYS A 107 9.77 12.24 15.72
N LYS A 108 9.96 12.74 16.92
CA LYS A 108 11.08 12.35 17.80
C LYS A 108 11.11 10.83 18.04
N SER A 109 9.97 10.22 18.30
CA SER A 109 9.89 8.79 18.58
C SER A 109 10.25 7.95 17.36
N LEU A 110 9.77 8.31 16.17
CA LEU A 110 10.01 7.59 14.92
C LEU A 110 11.46 7.79 14.44
N GLU A 111 12.00 9.02 14.51
CA GLU A 111 13.39 9.30 14.14
C GLU A 111 14.38 8.59 15.10
N SER A 112 14.06 8.53 16.40
CA SER A 112 14.86 7.76 17.36
C SER A 112 14.87 6.26 17.07
N ALA A 113 13.84 5.75 16.39
CA ALA A 113 13.76 4.37 15.92
C ALA A 113 14.34 4.19 14.49
N GLY A 114 14.95 5.23 13.92
CA GLY A 114 15.64 5.20 12.63
C GLY A 114 14.79 5.47 11.39
N ALA A 115 13.54 5.90 11.54
CA ALA A 115 12.68 6.28 10.42
C ALA A 115 13.03 7.67 9.87
N VAL A 116 12.68 7.90 8.62
CA VAL A 116 12.75 9.19 7.91
C VAL A 116 11.35 9.79 7.82
N ILE A 117 11.20 11.03 8.25
CA ILE A 117 9.90 11.71 8.31
C ILE A 117 9.86 12.82 7.26
N GLU A 118 8.80 12.84 6.46
CA GLU A 118 8.47 13.96 5.59
C GLU A 118 7.11 14.54 5.95
N ILE A 119 7.06 15.86 6.01
CA ILE A 119 5.87 16.63 6.38
C ILE A 119 5.18 17.11 5.12
N ILE A 120 3.93 16.72 4.97
CA ILE A 120 3.11 16.97 3.78
C ILE A 120 1.90 17.80 4.17
N ALA A 121 1.66 18.85 3.43
CA ALA A 121 0.53 19.75 3.65
C ALA A 121 -0.12 20.18 2.33
N PRO A 122 -1.30 20.82 2.35
CA PRO A 122 -1.93 21.35 1.13
C PRO A 122 -1.04 22.33 0.36
N LYS A 123 -0.12 23.03 1.03
CA LYS A 123 0.78 24.03 0.42
C LYS A 123 2.19 23.88 1.00
N LEU A 124 3.19 24.23 0.21
CA LEU A 124 4.57 24.38 0.69
C LEU A 124 4.71 25.61 1.60
N GLY A 125 5.84 25.71 2.28
CA GLY A 125 6.18 26.80 3.19
C GLY A 125 6.16 26.33 4.64
N HIS A 126 5.44 27.01 5.49
CA HIS A 126 5.42 26.73 6.94
C HIS A 126 3.99 26.72 7.47
N ILE A 127 3.73 25.88 8.45
CA ILE A 127 2.53 25.93 9.30
C ILE A 127 2.94 26.39 10.69
N GLY A 128 2.08 27.19 11.32
CA GLY A 128 2.32 27.78 12.63
C GLY A 128 3.05 29.12 12.57
N THR A 129 3.27 29.73 13.73
CA THR A 129 3.87 31.06 13.89
C THR A 129 4.99 31.07 14.93
N GLY A 130 5.88 32.05 14.84
CA GLY A 130 6.97 32.22 15.79
C GLY A 130 7.90 31.02 15.86
N ASN A 131 8.25 30.60 17.06
CA ASN A 131 9.13 29.45 17.32
C ASN A 131 8.47 28.08 17.14
N LYS A 132 7.18 28.05 16.81
CA LYS A 132 6.40 26.82 16.56
C LYS A 132 6.15 26.57 15.07
N LYS A 133 7.00 27.12 14.21
CA LYS A 133 6.93 26.88 12.77
C LYS A 133 7.35 25.47 12.43
N ILE A 134 6.52 24.80 11.63
CA ILE A 134 6.80 23.50 11.02
C ILE A 134 7.07 23.74 9.55
N GLN A 135 8.26 23.38 9.08
CA GLN A 135 8.59 23.39 7.66
C GLN A 135 7.83 22.28 6.94
N ILE A 136 7.26 22.56 5.79
CA ILE A 136 6.61 21.61 4.93
C ILE A 136 7.63 21.12 3.88
N ASP A 137 7.80 19.82 3.78
CA ASP A 137 8.75 19.20 2.86
C ASP A 137 8.11 19.00 1.47
N GLU A 138 6.84 18.56 1.43
CA GLU A 138 6.11 18.28 0.20
C GLU A 138 4.68 18.82 0.24
N SER A 139 4.11 19.10 -0.93
CA SER A 139 2.68 19.43 -1.05
C SER A 139 1.85 18.20 -1.36
N LEU A 140 0.57 18.20 -0.98
CA LEU A 140 -0.37 17.13 -1.36
C LEU A 140 -0.53 16.97 -2.87
N LEU A 141 -0.19 18.00 -3.67
CA LEU A 141 -0.24 17.95 -5.13
C LEU A 141 0.91 17.12 -5.73
N THR A 142 2.05 17.08 -5.06
CA THR A 142 3.27 16.40 -5.54
C THR A 142 3.56 15.10 -4.81
N ALA A 143 3.12 15.00 -3.54
CA ALA A 143 3.31 13.81 -2.75
C ALA A 143 2.30 12.71 -3.11
N ALA A 144 2.79 11.50 -3.30
CA ALA A 144 1.95 10.32 -3.49
C ALA A 144 2.26 9.26 -2.44
N SER A 145 1.25 8.53 -1.98
CA SER A 145 1.42 7.53 -0.92
C SER A 145 2.44 6.45 -1.27
N VAL A 146 2.69 6.19 -2.56
CA VAL A 146 3.65 5.20 -3.04
C VAL A 146 5.09 5.45 -2.58
N PHE A 147 5.45 6.70 -2.30
CA PHE A 147 6.79 7.07 -1.83
C PHE A 147 7.03 6.80 -0.34
N TYR A 148 6.01 6.39 0.40
CA TYR A 148 6.06 6.26 1.86
C TYR A 148 5.68 4.86 2.31
N ASP A 149 6.26 4.42 3.43
CA ASP A 149 5.98 3.12 4.05
C ASP A 149 4.75 3.17 4.98
N ALA A 150 4.48 4.31 5.59
CA ALA A 150 3.36 4.53 6.49
C ALA A 150 2.89 5.99 6.49
N VAL A 151 1.75 6.25 7.12
CA VAL A 151 1.14 7.58 7.20
C VAL A 151 0.76 7.89 8.64
N PHE A 152 1.07 9.10 9.09
CA PHE A 152 0.62 9.65 10.35
C PHE A 152 -0.14 10.96 10.14
N VAL A 153 -1.31 11.09 10.75
CA VAL A 153 -2.08 12.33 10.84
C VAL A 153 -2.00 12.83 12.28
N PRO A 154 -1.29 13.93 12.55
CA PRO A 154 -1.18 14.50 13.87
C PRO A 154 -2.52 15.03 14.40
N ALA A 155 -2.61 15.18 15.72
CA ALA A 155 -3.74 15.80 16.38
C ALA A 155 -3.94 17.27 15.93
N GLY A 156 -5.16 17.76 16.08
CA GLY A 156 -5.55 19.12 15.74
C GLY A 156 -6.84 19.14 14.93
N LYS A 157 -7.95 19.44 15.61
CA LYS A 157 -9.29 19.40 15.01
C LYS A 157 -9.36 20.16 13.69
N SER A 158 -8.91 21.43 13.67
CA SER A 158 -8.95 22.27 12.46
C SER A 158 -8.07 21.69 11.33
N SER A 159 -6.91 21.14 11.65
CA SER A 159 -6.05 20.48 10.66
C SER A 159 -6.73 19.27 10.02
N ILE A 160 -7.33 18.42 10.85
CA ILE A 160 -8.05 17.21 10.39
C ILE A 160 -9.28 17.59 9.56
N GLU A 161 -10.06 18.57 9.98
CA GLU A 161 -11.22 19.07 9.23
C GLU A 161 -10.80 19.66 7.89
N MET A 162 -9.68 20.38 7.83
CA MET A 162 -9.13 20.94 6.59
C MET A 162 -8.64 19.82 5.64
N LEU A 163 -7.93 18.84 6.15
CA LEU A 163 -7.49 17.67 5.37
C LEU A 163 -8.70 16.87 4.84
N ALA A 164 -9.77 16.76 5.62
CA ALA A 164 -10.99 16.06 5.22
C ALA A 164 -11.73 16.71 4.05
N GLN A 165 -11.44 17.98 3.76
CA GLN A 165 -11.95 18.73 2.60
C GLN A 165 -11.01 18.67 1.39
N GLN A 166 -9.81 18.08 1.53
CA GLN A 166 -8.83 17.94 0.44
C GLN A 166 -8.95 16.57 -0.22
N PRO A 167 -9.42 16.49 -1.48
CA PRO A 167 -9.51 15.21 -2.19
C PRO A 167 -8.18 14.46 -2.25
N GLU A 168 -7.06 15.18 -2.36
CA GLU A 168 -5.71 14.64 -2.41
C GLU A 168 -5.33 13.95 -1.09
N ALA A 169 -5.69 14.50 0.06
CA ALA A 169 -5.43 13.89 1.37
C ALA A 169 -6.25 12.61 1.56
N ILE A 170 -7.52 12.63 1.15
CA ILE A 170 -8.41 11.46 1.17
C ILE A 170 -7.85 10.38 0.24
N HIS A 171 -7.47 10.76 -0.99
CA HIS A 171 -6.85 9.85 -1.95
C HIS A 171 -5.56 9.24 -1.41
N PHE A 172 -4.68 10.04 -0.80
CA PHE A 172 -3.44 9.58 -0.19
C PHE A 172 -3.69 8.50 0.88
N LEU A 173 -4.66 8.72 1.77
CA LEU A 173 -5.03 7.76 2.80
C LEU A 173 -5.66 6.49 2.22
N ASN A 174 -6.55 6.63 1.23
CA ASN A 174 -7.18 5.49 0.56
C ASN A 174 -6.13 4.60 -0.12
N GLU A 175 -5.18 5.19 -0.82
CA GLU A 175 -4.09 4.45 -1.45
C GLU A 175 -3.14 3.83 -0.41
N ALA A 176 -2.83 4.52 0.67
CA ALA A 176 -2.04 3.96 1.76
C ALA A 176 -2.75 2.74 2.38
N TYR A 177 -4.05 2.82 2.61
CA TYR A 177 -4.87 1.72 3.12
C TYR A 177 -4.93 0.56 2.13
N LYS A 178 -5.21 0.85 0.86
CA LYS A 178 -5.25 -0.11 -0.26
C LYS A 178 -3.94 -0.88 -0.40
N HIS A 179 -2.82 -0.23 -0.19
CA HIS A 179 -1.50 -0.86 -0.25
C HIS A 179 -1.05 -1.42 1.11
N CYS A 180 -1.98 -1.72 2.00
CA CYS A 180 -1.77 -2.40 3.28
C CYS A 180 -0.77 -1.71 4.22
N LYS A 181 -0.54 -0.39 4.06
CA LYS A 181 0.40 0.38 4.88
C LYS A 181 -0.15 0.67 6.26
N ALA A 182 0.73 0.83 7.25
CA ALA A 182 0.35 1.31 8.56
C ALA A 182 -0.14 2.76 8.48
N ILE A 183 -1.26 3.05 9.13
CA ILE A 183 -1.87 4.37 9.23
C ILE A 183 -2.14 4.67 10.69
N ALA A 184 -1.69 5.82 11.18
CA ALA A 184 -1.98 6.30 12.52
C ALA A 184 -2.62 7.69 12.45
N ILE A 185 -3.67 7.91 13.22
CA ILE A 185 -4.38 9.18 13.30
C ILE A 185 -4.52 9.57 14.77
N ALA A 186 -3.89 10.67 15.15
CA ALA A 186 -3.94 11.18 16.51
C ALA A 186 -5.22 11.98 16.74
N ASP A 187 -6.33 11.27 16.88
CA ASP A 187 -7.62 11.85 17.19
C ASP A 187 -8.41 10.91 18.11
N GLU A 188 -9.02 11.48 19.13
CA GLU A 188 -9.83 10.72 20.12
C GLU A 188 -11.30 10.63 19.71
N HIS A 189 -11.73 11.33 18.66
CA HIS A 189 -13.14 11.54 18.36
C HIS A 189 -13.46 11.30 16.87
N ASP A 190 -14.70 11.40 16.54
CA ASP A 190 -15.38 11.21 15.28
C ASP A 190 -14.67 11.87 14.07
N ASN A 191 -13.65 11.20 13.57
CA ASN A 191 -12.68 11.74 12.63
C ASN A 191 -13.30 11.94 11.24
N ALA A 192 -13.48 13.20 10.82
CA ALA A 192 -14.04 13.55 9.53
C ALA A 192 -13.22 12.98 8.35
N LEU A 193 -11.90 12.91 8.51
CA LEU A 193 -11.00 12.38 7.48
C LEU A 193 -11.23 10.88 7.24
N ILE A 194 -11.43 10.10 8.32
CA ILE A 194 -11.80 8.68 8.21
C ILE A 194 -13.18 8.53 7.59
N LYS A 195 -14.18 9.34 8.02
CA LYS A 195 -15.55 9.27 7.48
C LYS A 195 -15.62 9.52 5.98
N ASN A 196 -14.80 10.44 5.48
CA ASN A 196 -14.75 10.81 4.07
C ASN A 196 -13.86 9.86 3.26
N SER A 197 -13.15 8.93 3.91
CA SER A 197 -12.28 7.95 3.26
C SER A 197 -12.97 6.60 3.07
N TYR A 198 -12.45 5.79 2.16
CA TYR A 198 -12.86 4.39 1.97
C TYR A 198 -12.65 3.55 3.24
N ILE A 199 -11.74 3.95 4.10
CA ILE A 199 -11.38 3.24 5.34
C ILE A 199 -12.61 3.03 6.23
N ALA A 200 -13.51 4.02 6.34
CA ALA A 200 -14.74 3.91 7.12
C ALA A 200 -15.65 2.77 6.66
N THR A 201 -15.72 2.54 5.34
CA THR A 201 -16.54 1.47 4.75
C THR A 201 -15.87 0.11 4.94
N ALA A 202 -14.56 0.04 4.75
CA ALA A 202 -13.79 -1.19 4.86
C ALA A 202 -13.78 -1.77 6.28
N GLN A 203 -13.77 -0.92 7.31
CA GLN A 203 -13.79 -1.36 8.72
C GLN A 203 -15.11 -2.02 9.15
N LYS A 204 -16.23 -1.67 8.52
CA LYS A 204 -17.57 -2.10 8.94
C LYS A 204 -17.94 -3.52 8.50
N SER A 205 -17.13 -4.16 7.63
CA SER A 205 -17.59 -5.36 6.92
C SER A 205 -17.53 -6.67 7.70
N ASP A 206 -16.70 -6.81 8.76
CA ASP A 206 -16.58 -8.08 9.49
C ASP A 206 -16.20 -7.98 10.97
N GLY A 207 -16.05 -6.77 11.51
CA GLY A 207 -15.72 -6.54 12.92
C GLY A 207 -14.28 -6.91 13.32
N THR A 208 -13.44 -7.38 12.42
CA THR A 208 -12.03 -7.68 12.72
C THR A 208 -11.23 -6.39 12.92
N LYS A 209 -10.47 -6.34 14.02
CA LYS A 209 -9.61 -5.20 14.34
C LYS A 209 -8.44 -5.13 13.36
N ASP A 210 -8.31 -4.01 12.69
CA ASP A 210 -7.15 -3.70 11.84
C ASP A 210 -5.98 -3.20 12.71
N ASN A 211 -4.99 -4.05 12.95
CA ASN A 211 -3.84 -3.74 13.79
C ASN A 211 -2.87 -2.71 13.17
N ALA A 212 -3.04 -2.37 11.91
CA ALA A 212 -2.23 -1.35 11.21
C ALA A 212 -3.02 -0.05 10.95
N LEU A 213 -4.24 0.07 11.50
CA LEU A 213 -4.99 1.31 11.57
C LEU A 213 -5.17 1.70 13.03
N LEU A 214 -4.48 2.73 13.45
CA LEU A 214 -4.37 3.18 14.83
C LEU A 214 -5.03 4.55 14.98
N ILE A 215 -6.03 4.63 15.83
CA ILE A 215 -6.74 5.88 16.13
C ILE A 215 -6.72 6.08 17.64
N GLY A 216 -6.31 7.25 18.10
CA GLY A 216 -6.21 7.56 19.52
C GLY A 216 -5.19 8.63 19.84
N ASN A 217 -4.94 8.87 21.12
CA ASN A 217 -3.94 9.85 21.56
C ASN A 217 -2.53 9.50 21.05
N THR A 218 -1.76 10.51 20.63
CA THR A 218 -0.40 10.36 20.06
C THR A 218 0.47 9.44 20.90
N LYS A 219 0.50 9.63 22.22
CA LYS A 219 1.36 8.85 23.13
C LYS A 219 0.94 7.38 23.20
N GLU A 220 -0.36 7.13 23.19
CA GLU A 220 -0.91 5.76 23.27
C GLU A 220 -0.66 4.96 21.99
N ILE A 221 -0.80 5.61 20.84
CA ILE A 221 -0.66 4.93 19.53
C ILE A 221 0.80 4.77 19.09
N THR A 222 1.74 5.57 19.60
CA THR A 222 3.14 5.62 19.11
C THR A 222 3.81 4.25 19.09
N LYS A 223 3.77 3.50 20.21
CA LYS A 223 4.41 2.18 20.29
C LYS A 223 3.81 1.19 19.30
N ASN A 224 2.49 1.16 19.22
CA ASN A 224 1.77 0.26 18.32
C ASN A 224 1.99 0.65 16.86
N PHE A 225 2.15 1.96 16.57
CA PHE A 225 2.46 2.44 15.22
C PHE A 225 3.85 2.00 14.77
N ILE A 226 4.86 2.13 15.63
CA ILE A 226 6.22 1.62 15.36
C ILE A 226 6.16 0.11 15.05
N THR A 227 5.42 -0.66 15.86
CA THR A 227 5.24 -2.10 15.64
C THR A 227 4.55 -2.39 14.30
N ALA A 228 3.51 -1.64 13.96
CA ALA A 228 2.79 -1.81 12.70
C ALA A 228 3.68 -1.47 11.48
N ILE A 229 4.49 -0.42 11.57
CA ILE A 229 5.45 -0.05 10.51
C ILE A 229 6.50 -1.15 10.35
N ALA A 230 7.00 -1.73 11.45
CA ALA A 230 7.98 -2.82 11.43
C ALA A 230 7.44 -4.08 10.72
N GLN A 231 6.14 -4.34 10.77
CA GLN A 231 5.51 -5.42 10.00
C GLN A 231 5.49 -5.15 8.49
N HIS A 232 5.85 -3.98 8.04
CA HIS A 232 5.91 -3.51 6.66
C HIS A 232 4.53 -3.35 6.00
N ARG A 233 3.69 -4.40 5.96
CA ARG A 233 2.35 -4.38 5.36
C ARG A 233 1.39 -5.24 6.18
N ASN A 234 0.16 -4.77 6.31
CA ASN A 234 -0.93 -5.56 6.90
C ASN A 234 -1.64 -6.37 5.81
N TRP A 235 -1.06 -7.52 5.44
CA TRP A 235 -1.57 -8.40 4.40
C TRP A 235 -2.96 -8.98 4.68
N ASP A 236 -3.46 -8.90 5.93
CA ASP A 236 -4.81 -9.35 6.27
C ASP A 236 -5.89 -8.51 5.57
N ARG A 237 -5.59 -7.25 5.23
CA ARG A 237 -6.48 -6.42 4.41
C ARG A 237 -6.71 -7.02 3.03
N GLU A 238 -5.67 -7.59 2.42
CA GLU A 238 -5.72 -8.25 1.12
C GLU A 238 -6.57 -9.52 1.17
N LYS A 239 -6.35 -10.37 2.18
CA LYS A 239 -7.12 -11.61 2.39
C LYS A 239 -8.62 -11.34 2.53
N ALA A 240 -8.99 -10.30 3.23
CA ALA A 240 -10.38 -9.91 3.43
C ALA A 240 -10.98 -9.20 2.21
N ARG A 241 -10.20 -8.98 1.14
CA ARG A 241 -10.57 -8.18 -0.04
C ARG A 241 -11.23 -6.84 0.32
N LYS A 242 -10.77 -6.25 1.41
CA LYS A 242 -11.23 -4.93 1.88
C LYS A 242 -10.64 -3.78 1.07
N VAL A 243 -9.85 -4.12 0.07
CA VAL A 243 -9.10 -3.18 -0.75
C VAL A 243 -9.68 -3.22 -2.14
N PRO A 244 -10.17 -2.11 -2.70
CA PRO A 244 -10.61 -2.07 -4.08
C PRO A 244 -9.42 -2.37 -5.01
N ALA A 245 -9.60 -3.37 -5.88
CA ALA A 245 -8.59 -3.77 -6.86
C ALA A 245 -8.43 -2.71 -7.95
#